data_b7f5ef0ef244fd4b764777aef55207e3
#
_entry.id   b7f5ef0ef244fd4b764777aef55207e3
#
_cell.length_a   1.000
_cell.length_b   1.000
_cell.length_c   1.000
_cell.angle_alpha   90.00
_cell.angle_beta   90.00
_cell.angle_gamma   90.00
#
_symmetry.space_group_name_H-M   'P 1'
#
loop_
_entity.id
_entity.type
_entity.pdbx_description
1 polymer ?
#
loop_
_entity_poly.entity_id
_entity_poly.type
_entity_poly.pdbx_seq_one_letter_code
_entity_poly.pdbx_strand_id
1 'polypeptide(L)'
;MSHAIIRGENGRRHEVNFGDEPVRVEIHLSEETVEIYVETDFETLPEGRRRFALLNVPRHMFSEATAAVARRASNPRPATSA
;
A
#
# COMPACT_ATOMS: atom_id res chain seq x y z
N MET A 1 12.49 5.64 -2.17
CA MET A 1 11.97 5.00 -3.39
C MET A 1 10.74 4.18 -3.05
N SER A 2 9.67 4.39 -3.79
CA SER A 2 8.40 3.66 -3.57
C SER A 2 8.14 2.71 -4.71
N HIS A 3 7.67 1.52 -4.40
CA HIS A 3 7.32 0.55 -5.42
C HIS A 3 6.25 -0.42 -4.92
N ALA A 4 5.56 -1.05 -5.84
CA ALA A 4 4.61 -2.11 -5.54
C ALA A 4 4.99 -3.34 -6.35
N ILE A 5 4.94 -4.50 -5.72
CA ILE A 5 5.24 -5.78 -6.36
C ILE A 5 4.02 -6.68 -6.21
N ILE A 6 3.58 -7.25 -7.33
CA ILE A 6 2.47 -8.19 -7.35
C ILE A 6 2.96 -9.48 -7.98
N ARG A 7 2.73 -10.59 -7.30
CA ARG A 7 3.11 -11.92 -7.79
C ARG A 7 1.86 -12.79 -7.90
N GLY A 8 1.60 -13.31 -9.09
CA GLY A 8 0.48 -14.19 -9.32
C GLY A 8 0.82 -15.66 -9.11
N GLU A 9 -0.19 -16.51 -9.22
CA GLU A 9 -0.05 -17.96 -9.01
C GLU A 9 0.94 -18.62 -9.98
N ASN A 10 1.04 -18.07 -11.18
CA ASN A 10 1.95 -18.60 -12.20
C ASN A 10 3.40 -18.13 -12.02
N GLY A 11 3.71 -17.46 -10.93
CA GLY A 11 5.03 -16.93 -10.66
C GLY A 11 5.36 -15.64 -11.39
N ARG A 12 4.45 -15.11 -12.19
CA ARG A 12 4.66 -13.84 -12.85
C ARG A 12 4.71 -12.71 -11.83
N ARG A 13 5.64 -11.83 -12.04
CA ARG A 13 5.85 -10.68 -11.17
C ARG A 13 5.60 -9.41 -11.96
N HIS A 14 4.76 -8.55 -11.40
CA HIS A 14 4.55 -7.20 -11.89
C HIS A 14 5.08 -6.23 -10.88
N GLU A 15 5.77 -5.23 -11.34
CA GLU A 15 6.32 -4.21 -10.47
C GLU A 15 5.97 -2.84 -11.01
N VAL A 16 5.45 -1.99 -10.14
CA VAL A 16 5.27 -0.58 -10.41
C VAL A 16 6.29 0.17 -9.57
N ASN A 17 7.23 0.82 -10.22
CA ASN A 17 8.26 1.58 -9.55
C ASN A 17 7.94 3.07 -9.69
N PHE A 18 7.71 3.73 -8.56
CA PHE A 18 7.40 5.15 -8.52
C PHE A 18 8.66 6.02 -8.51
N GLY A 19 9.84 5.40 -8.44
CA GLY A 19 11.11 6.13 -8.38
C GLY A 19 11.26 6.92 -7.09
N ASP A 20 11.93 8.04 -7.19
CA ASP A 20 12.12 8.95 -6.05
C ASP A 20 11.06 10.06 -6.03
N GLU A 21 10.08 9.96 -6.88
CA GLU A 21 9.04 10.95 -6.98
C GLU A 21 8.04 10.83 -5.82
N PRO A 22 7.48 11.95 -5.36
CA PRO A 22 6.47 11.89 -4.31
C PRO A 22 5.25 11.09 -4.76
N VAL A 23 4.65 10.37 -3.85
CA VAL A 23 3.43 9.61 -4.12
C VAL A 23 2.31 10.14 -3.23
N ARG A 24 1.09 9.99 -3.73
CA ARG A 24 -0.12 10.29 -2.98
C ARG A 24 -0.79 8.97 -2.63
N VAL A 25 -1.16 8.83 -1.36
CA VAL A 25 -1.84 7.63 -0.88
C VAL A 25 -3.25 8.01 -0.47
N GLU A 26 -4.22 7.27 -0.99
CA GLU A 26 -5.61 7.44 -0.62
C GLU A 26 -6.20 6.10 -0.20
N ILE A 27 -7.05 6.13 0.80
CA ILE A 27 -7.75 4.95 1.28
C ILE A 27 -9.24 5.24 1.23
N HIS A 28 -9.98 4.42 0.51
CA HIS A 28 -11.42 4.54 0.39
C HIS A 28 -12.09 3.34 1.04
N LEU A 29 -13.03 3.61 1.93
CA LEU A 29 -13.74 2.57 2.66
C LEU A 29 -15.16 2.44 2.12
N SER A 30 -15.58 1.20 1.88
CA SER A 30 -16.97 0.87 1.68
C SER A 30 -17.41 -0.09 2.78
N GLU A 31 -18.64 -0.56 2.75
CA GLU A 31 -19.13 -1.49 3.76
C GLU A 31 -18.36 -2.80 3.77
N GLU A 32 -17.95 -3.27 2.61
CA GLU A 32 -17.33 -4.59 2.47
C GLU A 32 -15.86 -4.58 2.08
N THR A 33 -15.38 -3.48 1.53
CA THR A 33 -14.03 -3.43 0.97
C THR A 33 -13.26 -2.19 1.40
N VAL A 34 -11.94 -2.33 1.33
CA VAL A 34 -11.00 -1.21 1.47
C VAL A 34 -10.21 -1.12 0.17
N GLU A 35 -10.20 0.04 -0.41
CA GLU A 35 -9.44 0.33 -1.60
C GLU A 35 -8.26 1.20 -1.23
N ILE A 36 -7.06 0.72 -1.52
CA ILE A 36 -5.82 1.44 -1.23
C ILE A 36 -5.22 1.88 -2.55
N TYR A 37 -5.07 3.17 -2.71
CA TYR A 37 -4.64 3.77 -3.95
C TYR A 37 -3.34 4.53 -3.73
N VAL A 38 -2.33 4.23 -4.53
CA VAL A 38 -1.04 4.92 -4.49
C VAL A 38 -0.72 5.38 -5.90
N GLU A 39 -0.47 6.66 -6.07
CA GLU A 39 -0.13 7.20 -7.37
C GLU A 39 0.98 8.24 -7.27
N THR A 40 1.68 8.47 -8.37
CA THR A 40 2.64 9.56 -8.44
C THR A 40 1.90 10.89 -8.32
N ASP A 41 2.41 11.76 -7.45
CA ASP A 41 1.78 13.05 -7.18
C ASP A 41 2.44 14.15 -7.99
N PHE A 42 2.18 14.10 -9.30
CA PHE A 42 2.75 15.09 -10.20
C PHE A 42 1.71 15.65 -11.13
N GLU A 43 1.37 16.89 -10.89
CA GLU A 43 0.49 17.60 -11.80
C GLU A 43 1.16 17.92 -13.14
N THR A 44 2.48 17.97 -13.14
CA THR A 44 3.24 18.37 -14.31
C THR A 44 3.80 17.22 -15.12
N LEU A 45 3.67 15.98 -14.64
CA LEU A 45 4.17 14.84 -15.38
C LEU A 45 3.28 14.51 -16.58
N PRO A 46 3.89 14.18 -17.72
CA PRO A 46 3.13 13.65 -18.84
C PRO A 46 2.39 12.39 -18.43
N GLU A 47 1.21 12.17 -18.99
CA GLU A 47 0.39 11.01 -18.64
C GLU A 47 1.14 9.68 -18.75
N GLY A 48 2.02 9.55 -19.72
CA GLY A 48 2.79 8.31 -19.88
C GLY A 48 3.76 8.03 -18.75
N ARG A 49 4.03 8.99 -17.89
CA ARG A 49 4.89 8.81 -16.72
C ARG A 49 4.13 8.66 -15.43
N ARG A 50 2.82 8.85 -15.45
CA ARG A 50 2.00 8.67 -14.28
C ARG A 50 1.84 7.18 -14.01
N ARG A 51 2.03 6.81 -12.77
CA ARG A 51 1.93 5.42 -12.36
C ARG A 51 1.04 5.34 -11.14
N PHE A 52 0.31 4.25 -11.04
CA PHE A 52 -0.52 4.02 -9.87
C PHE A 52 -0.58 2.54 -9.54
N ALA A 53 -0.89 2.25 -8.30
CA ALA A 53 -1.21 0.92 -7.84
C ALA A 53 -2.53 1.01 -7.07
N LEU A 54 -3.41 0.07 -7.32
CA LEU A 54 -4.68 -0.04 -6.64
C LEU A 54 -4.79 -1.41 -6.04
N LEU A 55 -5.09 -1.47 -4.76
CA LEU A 55 -5.31 -2.71 -4.05
C LEU A 55 -6.70 -2.67 -3.44
N ASN A 56 -7.49 -3.70 -3.69
CA ASN A 56 -8.83 -3.81 -3.17
C ASN A 56 -8.90 -5.06 -2.30
N VAL A 57 -9.19 -4.90 -1.02
CA VAL A 57 -9.19 -6.01 -0.06
C VAL A 57 -10.47 -6.02 0.75
N PRO A 58 -10.89 -7.20 1.26
CA PRO A 58 -12.03 -7.27 2.15
C PRO A 58 -11.79 -6.44 3.41
N ARG A 59 -12.78 -5.65 3.79
CA ARG A 59 -12.64 -4.73 4.91
C ARG A 59 -12.32 -5.45 6.23
N HIS A 60 -12.96 -6.59 6.47
CA HIS A 60 -12.72 -7.31 7.73
C HIS A 60 -11.27 -7.80 7.84
N MET A 61 -10.68 -8.23 6.72
CA MET A 61 -9.27 -8.66 6.72
C MET A 61 -8.32 -7.50 6.94
N PHE A 62 -8.63 -6.36 6.33
CA PHE A 62 -7.85 -5.16 6.56
C PHE A 62 -7.94 -4.69 8.00
N SER A 63 -9.14 -4.72 8.57
CA SER A 63 -9.36 -4.34 9.97
C SER A 63 -8.62 -5.26 10.93
N GLU A 64 -8.62 -6.55 10.66
CA GLU A 64 -7.87 -7.52 11.48
C GLU A 64 -6.37 -7.26 11.42
N ALA A 65 -5.85 -6.96 10.22
CA ALA A 65 -4.44 -6.69 10.05
C ALA A 65 -4.01 -5.41 10.77
N THR A 66 -4.79 -4.35 10.67
CA THR A 66 -4.48 -3.10 11.35
C THR A 66 -4.60 -3.24 12.87
N ALA A 67 -5.58 -3.99 13.33
CA ALA A 67 -5.71 -4.28 14.76
C ALA A 67 -4.51 -5.06 15.29
N ALA A 68 -4.00 -6.00 14.52
CA ALA A 68 -2.81 -6.76 14.89
C ALA A 68 -1.58 -5.86 15.00
N VAL A 69 -1.42 -4.93 14.07
CA VAL A 69 -0.33 -3.96 14.13
C VAL A 69 -0.47 -3.06 15.35
N ALA A 70 -1.68 -2.57 15.62
CA ALA A 70 -1.94 -1.71 16.77
C ALA A 70 -1.61 -2.43 18.08
N ARG A 71 -1.98 -3.71 18.20
CA ARG A 71 -1.65 -4.52 19.38
C ARG A 71 -0.15 -4.65 19.58
N ARG A 72 0.59 -4.90 18.49
CA ARG A 72 2.05 -4.99 18.56
C ARG A 72 2.69 -3.67 18.93
N ALA A 73 2.15 -2.57 18.43
CA ALA A 73 2.66 -1.24 18.71
C ALA A 73 2.39 -0.82 20.17
N SER A 74 1.22 -1.20 20.71
CA SER A 74 0.84 -0.84 22.08
C SER A 74 1.44 -1.76 23.12
N ASN A 75 2.07 -2.85 22.71
CA ASN A 75 2.72 -3.81 23.60
C ASN A 75 4.23 -3.67 23.43
N PRO A 76 4.87 -2.72 24.12
CA PRO A 76 6.27 -2.43 23.89
C PRO A 76 7.13 -3.63 24.19
N ARG A 77 7.96 -3.97 23.23
CA ARG A 77 8.94 -5.01 23.45
C ARG A 77 10.03 -4.47 24.36
N PRO A 78 10.60 -5.33 25.19
CA PRO A 78 11.80 -4.95 25.92
C PRO A 78 12.83 -4.42 24.94
N ALA A 79 13.68 -3.57 25.42
CA ALA A 79 14.62 -2.79 24.62
C ALA A 79 15.49 -3.57 23.65
N THR A 80 15.26 -4.81 23.50
CA THR A 80 15.88 -5.65 22.50
C THR A 80 15.59 -5.21 21.08
N SER A 81 14.64 -4.37 20.93
CA SER A 81 14.33 -3.77 19.64
C SER A 81 15.44 -2.84 19.17
N ALA A 82 16.37 -2.59 19.99
CA ALA A 82 17.53 -1.79 19.61
C ALA A 82 18.36 -2.53 18.58
#